data_a2434f1a7a5e60dfb7eda649955532bd
#
_entry.id   a2434f1a7a5e60dfb7eda649955532bd
#
_cell.length_a   1.000
_cell.length_b   1.000
_cell.length_c   1.000
_cell.angle_alpha   90.00
_cell.angle_beta   90.00
_cell.angle_gamma   90.00
#
_symmetry.space_group_name_H-M   'P 1'
#
loop_
_entity.id
_entity.type
_entity.pdbx_description
1 polymer ?
#
loop_
_entity_poly.entity_id
_entity_poly.type
_entity_poly.pdbx_seq_one_letter_code
_entity_poly.pdbx_strand_id
1 'polypeptide(L)'
;MKKLLIGTALAVALTGPALAADISIATIGPMTGQYASFGAQMKAGAEQAVADINAAGGVNGKKIKLIVEDDACDPKQAVAAAGKLAAAKVALVAGHFCSGSSIPASNVYAEEGIVQISPASTNPKLTDERAGPNVFRVCGRDDQQGEVAGGFMASKYAGKKIAILHDKTAYGKGLADETRKYMNKAGLKETMYEAYTAGEKDYTALVSKMKQAAIDVAYVGGYHTEAGLIVRQMRDQGMKTQLISGDALVTQEYWQVTGKAGEGTLMTFSPDPRKNPAAKDIVAKFRAKKIEPEGYVLYTYAAIQAWAQAAGAAKTEAADKVINSLNSMEFSTVLGKFKFDKKGDPNLPPYKFYEWKAGKYDQIN
;
A
#
# COMPACT_ATOMS: atom_id res chain seq x y z
N MET A 1 -30.21 -28.78 77.54
CA MET A 1 -30.73 -28.20 76.27
C MET A 1 -29.58 -27.41 75.61
N LYS A 2 -28.89 -28.01 74.63
CA LYS A 2 -27.77 -27.37 73.87
C LYS A 2 -28.35 -26.73 72.63
N LYS A 3 -28.27 -25.41 72.51
CA LYS A 3 -28.68 -24.69 71.27
C LYS A 3 -27.46 -24.71 70.29
N LEU A 4 -27.68 -25.31 69.13
CA LEU A 4 -26.74 -25.36 68.04
C LEU A 4 -26.98 -24.08 67.17
N LEU A 5 -26.00 -23.19 67.13
CA LEU A 5 -26.00 -22.02 66.24
C LEU A 5 -25.38 -22.46 64.90
N ILE A 6 -26.18 -22.50 63.84
CA ILE A 6 -25.75 -22.71 62.47
C ILE A 6 -25.37 -21.34 61.89
N GLY A 7 -24.08 -21.09 61.76
CA GLY A 7 -23.55 -19.90 61.04
C GLY A 7 -23.58 -20.13 59.55
N THR A 8 -24.41 -19.38 58.81
CA THR A 8 -24.45 -19.38 57.36
C THR A 8 -23.29 -18.52 56.81
N ALA A 9 -22.27 -19.14 56.30
CA ALA A 9 -21.18 -18.46 55.59
C ALA A 9 -21.63 -18.01 54.21
N LEU A 10 -21.79 -16.70 54.02
CA LEU A 10 -22.09 -16.08 52.71
C LEU A 10 -20.81 -16.04 51.88
N ALA A 11 -20.67 -16.95 50.93
CA ALA A 11 -19.56 -16.95 49.97
C ALA A 11 -19.81 -15.83 48.93
N VAL A 12 -19.11 -14.71 49.05
CA VAL A 12 -19.06 -13.66 48.05
C VAL A 12 -18.13 -14.17 46.93
N ALA A 13 -18.74 -14.62 45.84
CA ALA A 13 -18.02 -14.93 44.60
C ALA A 13 -17.48 -13.62 44.02
N LEU A 14 -16.19 -13.36 44.15
CA LEU A 14 -15.47 -12.32 43.39
C LEU A 14 -15.40 -12.73 41.94
N THR A 15 -16.39 -12.34 41.14
CA THR A 15 -16.29 -12.39 39.66
C THR A 15 -15.34 -11.29 39.25
N GLY A 16 -14.04 -11.61 39.16
CA GLY A 16 -13.08 -10.76 38.46
C GLY A 16 -13.55 -10.51 37.04
N PRO A 17 -13.26 -9.34 36.44
CA PRO A 17 -13.58 -9.10 35.04
C PRO A 17 -12.91 -10.18 34.19
N ALA A 18 -13.69 -10.96 33.47
CA ALA A 18 -13.15 -11.87 32.47
C ALA A 18 -12.38 -11.01 31.44
N LEU A 19 -11.07 -11.19 31.35
CA LEU A 19 -10.28 -10.55 30.32
C LEU A 19 -10.85 -11.00 28.98
N ALA A 20 -11.43 -10.05 28.25
CA ALA A 20 -11.90 -10.32 26.89
C ALA A 20 -10.73 -10.77 26.04
N ALA A 21 -10.90 -11.84 25.24
CA ALA A 21 -9.85 -12.35 24.38
C ALA A 21 -9.38 -11.27 23.40
N ASP A 22 -8.07 -11.19 23.18
CA ASP A 22 -7.47 -10.25 22.22
C ASP A 22 -8.01 -10.45 20.81
N ILE A 23 -8.06 -9.37 20.02
CA ILE A 23 -8.43 -9.43 18.60
C ILE A 23 -7.16 -9.62 17.78
N SER A 24 -7.05 -10.72 17.05
CA SER A 24 -5.94 -10.92 16.10
C SER A 24 -6.21 -10.18 14.81
N ILE A 25 -5.23 -9.39 14.35
CA ILE A 25 -5.19 -8.78 13.01
C ILE A 25 -3.84 -9.08 12.37
N ALA A 26 -3.74 -8.92 11.05
CA ALA A 26 -2.48 -9.11 10.36
C ALA A 26 -2.09 -7.91 9.51
N THR A 27 -0.77 -7.73 9.32
CA THR A 27 -0.20 -7.01 8.19
C THR A 27 0.64 -7.97 7.36
N ILE A 28 0.54 -7.87 6.05
CA ILE A 28 1.22 -8.77 5.12
C ILE A 28 1.67 -8.02 3.87
N GLY A 29 2.89 -8.29 3.44
CA GLY A 29 3.52 -7.72 2.26
C GLY A 29 4.90 -8.31 2.07
N PRO A 30 5.76 -7.75 1.22
CA PRO A 30 7.10 -8.27 0.97
C PRO A 30 8.05 -7.96 2.14
N MET A 31 7.98 -8.76 3.20
CA MET A 31 8.88 -8.57 4.36
C MET A 31 10.32 -9.00 4.03
N THR A 32 10.49 -9.82 3.00
CA THR A 32 11.78 -10.26 2.48
C THR A 32 11.87 -10.01 0.96
N GLY A 33 13.07 -10.23 0.40
CA GLY A 33 13.32 -10.07 -1.04
C GLY A 33 13.61 -8.64 -1.45
N GLN A 34 13.55 -8.40 -2.76
CA GLN A 34 13.98 -7.13 -3.37
C GLN A 34 13.05 -5.94 -3.09
N TYR A 35 11.88 -6.17 -2.54
CA TYR A 35 10.91 -5.12 -2.18
C TYR A 35 10.73 -5.00 -0.66
N ALA A 36 11.67 -5.55 0.12
CA ALA A 36 11.57 -5.60 1.59
C ALA A 36 11.45 -4.22 2.25
N SER A 37 11.92 -3.16 1.60
CA SER A 37 11.72 -1.79 2.09
C SER A 37 10.25 -1.41 2.25
N PHE A 38 9.39 -1.87 1.35
CA PHE A 38 7.94 -1.66 1.47
C PHE A 38 7.31 -2.53 2.56
N GLY A 39 7.79 -3.76 2.74
CA GLY A 39 7.41 -4.60 3.88
C GLY A 39 7.74 -3.93 5.21
N ALA A 40 8.94 -3.34 5.31
CA ALA A 40 9.35 -2.58 6.49
C ALA A 40 8.45 -1.35 6.73
N GLN A 41 8.07 -0.61 5.67
CA GLN A 41 7.11 0.49 5.77
C GLN A 41 5.76 0.01 6.33
N MET A 42 5.21 -1.07 5.79
CA MET A 42 3.94 -1.65 6.25
C MET A 42 4.01 -2.09 7.70
N LYS A 43 5.06 -2.84 8.05
CA LYS A 43 5.29 -3.31 9.42
C LYS A 43 5.35 -2.15 10.40
N ALA A 44 6.15 -1.12 10.12
CA ALA A 44 6.28 0.05 10.98
C ALA A 44 4.93 0.75 11.19
N GLY A 45 4.15 0.96 10.11
CA GLY A 45 2.81 1.55 10.18
C GLY A 45 1.85 0.72 11.04
N ALA A 46 1.84 -0.61 10.85
CA ALA A 46 0.97 -1.52 11.56
C ALA A 46 1.32 -1.61 13.06
N GLU A 47 2.60 -1.76 13.39
CA GLU A 47 3.07 -1.83 14.79
C GLU A 47 2.72 -0.54 15.57
N GLN A 48 2.90 0.63 14.94
CA GLN A 48 2.57 1.90 15.59
C GLN A 48 1.05 2.07 15.74
N ALA A 49 0.24 1.71 14.74
CA ALA A 49 -1.22 1.78 14.82
C ALA A 49 -1.76 0.90 15.95
N VAL A 50 -1.28 -0.34 16.03
CA VAL A 50 -1.67 -1.29 17.09
C VAL A 50 -1.24 -0.78 18.47
N ALA A 51 -0.03 -0.25 18.60
CA ALA A 51 0.45 0.31 19.85
C ALA A 51 -0.43 1.47 20.33
N ASP A 52 -0.78 2.41 19.44
CA ASP A 52 -1.60 3.57 19.76
C ASP A 52 -3.05 3.19 20.11
N ILE A 53 -3.65 2.29 19.35
CA ILE A 53 -5.01 1.79 19.62
C ILE A 53 -5.05 1.04 20.94
N ASN A 54 -4.06 0.20 21.21
CA ASN A 54 -3.96 -0.53 22.47
C ASN A 54 -3.73 0.39 23.67
N ALA A 55 -2.95 1.45 23.51
CA ALA A 55 -2.76 2.46 24.54
C ALA A 55 -4.05 3.23 24.86
N ALA A 56 -4.89 3.46 23.83
CA ALA A 56 -6.21 4.09 23.97
C ALA A 56 -7.31 3.16 24.52
N GLY A 57 -7.00 1.92 24.91
CA GLY A 57 -7.98 0.96 25.47
C GLY A 57 -8.35 -0.20 24.55
N GLY A 58 -7.81 -0.23 23.34
CA GLY A 58 -8.09 -1.26 22.34
C GLY A 58 -9.37 -0.98 21.55
N VAL A 59 -9.95 -2.03 20.97
CA VAL A 59 -11.23 -1.99 20.25
C VAL A 59 -12.27 -2.72 21.07
N ASN A 60 -13.36 -2.03 21.40
CA ASN A 60 -14.43 -2.59 22.26
C ASN A 60 -13.90 -3.19 23.61
N GLY A 61 -12.85 -2.58 24.19
CA GLY A 61 -12.21 -3.05 25.42
C GLY A 61 -11.27 -4.25 25.25
N LYS A 62 -11.07 -4.74 24.02
CA LYS A 62 -10.15 -5.83 23.69
C LYS A 62 -8.84 -5.26 23.12
N LYS A 63 -7.71 -5.85 23.49
CA LYS A 63 -6.42 -5.49 22.89
C LYS A 63 -6.29 -6.14 21.51
N ILE A 64 -5.52 -5.49 20.65
CA ILE A 64 -5.17 -6.00 19.32
C ILE A 64 -3.84 -6.75 19.41
N LYS A 65 -3.80 -7.96 18.86
CA LYS A 65 -2.58 -8.74 18.61
C LYS A 65 -2.26 -8.67 17.13
N LEU A 66 -1.08 -8.16 16.78
CA LEU A 66 -0.61 -8.08 15.40
C LEU A 66 0.15 -9.34 15.00
N ILE A 67 -0.19 -9.89 13.85
CA ILE A 67 0.57 -10.90 13.12
C ILE A 67 1.22 -10.22 11.93
N VAL A 68 2.51 -10.46 11.71
CA VAL A 68 3.26 -9.98 10.54
C VAL A 68 3.61 -11.18 9.68
N GLU A 69 3.14 -11.20 8.43
CA GLU A 69 3.39 -12.29 7.46
C GLU A 69 4.11 -11.76 6.22
N ASP A 70 4.86 -12.63 5.57
CA ASP A 70 5.60 -12.35 4.36
C ASP A 70 4.94 -13.01 3.14
N ASP A 71 4.75 -12.26 2.06
CA ASP A 71 4.32 -12.79 0.77
C ASP A 71 5.38 -12.62 -0.33
N ALA A 72 6.50 -11.98 -0.03
CA ALA A 72 7.61 -11.67 -0.94
C ALA A 72 7.15 -11.05 -2.30
N CYS A 73 5.97 -10.44 -2.37
CA CYS A 73 5.28 -10.04 -3.62
C CYS A 73 5.03 -11.21 -4.60
N ASP A 74 5.03 -12.44 -4.12
CA ASP A 74 4.73 -13.62 -4.93
C ASP A 74 3.26 -14.03 -4.79
N PRO A 75 2.50 -14.13 -5.90
CA PRO A 75 1.07 -14.46 -5.84
C PRO A 75 0.76 -15.80 -5.16
N LYS A 76 1.63 -16.81 -5.31
CA LYS A 76 1.40 -18.14 -4.72
C LYS A 76 1.68 -18.11 -3.22
N GLN A 77 2.75 -17.43 -2.80
CA GLN A 77 3.04 -17.23 -1.38
C GLN A 77 1.94 -16.40 -0.70
N ALA A 78 1.42 -15.38 -1.39
CA ALA A 78 0.31 -14.57 -0.89
C ALA A 78 -0.95 -15.40 -0.60
N VAL A 79 -1.34 -16.29 -1.51
CA VAL A 79 -2.49 -17.21 -1.31
C VAL A 79 -2.22 -18.20 -0.16
N ALA A 80 -1.00 -18.77 -0.10
CA ALA A 80 -0.63 -19.67 0.99
C ALA A 80 -0.64 -18.96 2.36
N ALA A 81 -0.11 -17.75 2.44
CA ALA A 81 -0.13 -16.95 3.66
C ALA A 81 -1.57 -16.52 4.03
N ALA A 82 -2.43 -16.21 3.05
CA ALA A 82 -3.85 -15.94 3.29
C ALA A 82 -4.55 -17.12 3.97
N GLY A 83 -4.28 -18.35 3.53
CA GLY A 83 -4.80 -19.56 4.19
C GLY A 83 -4.32 -19.72 5.65
N LYS A 84 -3.06 -19.36 5.95
CA LYS A 84 -2.56 -19.35 7.33
C LYS A 84 -3.26 -18.31 8.20
N LEU A 85 -3.49 -17.11 7.65
CA LEU A 85 -4.19 -16.02 8.35
C LEU A 85 -5.66 -16.38 8.58
N ALA A 86 -6.30 -17.06 7.65
CA ALA A 86 -7.64 -17.61 7.80
C ALA A 86 -7.71 -18.64 8.95
N ALA A 87 -6.78 -19.59 8.98
CA ALA A 87 -6.68 -20.55 10.07
C ALA A 87 -6.41 -19.87 11.44
N ALA A 88 -5.69 -18.76 11.46
CA ALA A 88 -5.47 -17.93 12.64
C ALA A 88 -6.67 -17.06 13.02
N LYS A 89 -7.75 -17.08 12.24
CA LYS A 89 -9.01 -16.33 12.45
C LYS A 89 -8.76 -14.82 12.69
N VAL A 90 -7.93 -14.20 11.86
CA VAL A 90 -7.69 -12.77 11.95
C VAL A 90 -8.94 -12.00 11.54
N ALA A 91 -9.24 -10.90 12.24
CA ALA A 91 -10.40 -10.04 11.94
C ALA A 91 -10.13 -9.05 10.81
N LEU A 92 -8.85 -8.70 10.60
CA LEU A 92 -8.38 -7.78 9.57
C LEU A 92 -7.07 -8.28 8.97
N VAL A 93 -6.94 -8.12 7.66
CA VAL A 93 -5.67 -8.11 6.95
C VAL A 93 -5.41 -6.71 6.41
N ALA A 94 -4.47 -5.97 7.01
CA ALA A 94 -3.91 -4.73 6.49
C ALA A 94 -2.81 -5.08 5.46
N GLY A 95 -3.21 -5.29 4.23
CA GLY A 95 -2.36 -5.85 3.17
C GLY A 95 -3.17 -6.31 1.95
N HIS A 96 -2.55 -6.91 0.99
CA HIS A 96 -1.10 -6.99 0.74
C HIS A 96 -0.56 -5.67 0.15
N PHE A 97 0.76 -5.60 -0.06
CA PHE A 97 1.38 -4.48 -0.75
C PHE A 97 1.18 -4.57 -2.26
N CYS A 98 1.68 -5.64 -2.85
CA CYS A 98 1.67 -5.84 -4.30
C CYS A 98 0.28 -6.20 -4.81
N SER A 99 -0.17 -5.55 -5.89
CA SER A 99 -1.47 -5.86 -6.51
C SER A 99 -1.55 -7.33 -6.96
N GLY A 100 -0.43 -7.91 -7.44
CA GLY A 100 -0.33 -9.31 -7.81
C GLY A 100 -0.48 -10.29 -6.63
N SER A 101 -0.29 -9.82 -5.41
CA SER A 101 -0.54 -10.56 -4.16
C SER A 101 -1.96 -10.34 -3.64
N SER A 102 -2.40 -9.06 -3.58
CA SER A 102 -3.72 -8.69 -3.04
C SER A 102 -4.87 -9.34 -3.81
N ILE A 103 -4.82 -9.32 -5.15
CA ILE A 103 -5.92 -9.80 -6.00
C ILE A 103 -6.20 -11.30 -5.77
N PRO A 104 -5.25 -12.23 -5.91
CA PRO A 104 -5.53 -13.64 -5.67
C PRO A 104 -5.80 -13.97 -4.20
N ALA A 105 -5.13 -13.32 -3.25
CA ALA A 105 -5.38 -13.53 -1.82
C ALA A 105 -6.77 -13.06 -1.38
N SER A 106 -7.35 -12.04 -2.05
CA SER A 106 -8.69 -11.54 -1.75
C SER A 106 -9.78 -12.58 -1.87
N ASN A 107 -9.61 -13.59 -2.75
CA ASN A 107 -10.55 -14.71 -2.87
C ASN A 107 -10.60 -15.53 -1.57
N VAL A 108 -9.43 -15.88 -1.01
CA VAL A 108 -9.35 -16.60 0.26
C VAL A 108 -10.02 -15.78 1.39
N TYR A 109 -9.73 -14.49 1.47
CA TYR A 109 -10.34 -13.64 2.50
C TYR A 109 -11.84 -13.47 2.31
N ALA A 110 -12.34 -13.46 1.06
CA ALA A 110 -13.77 -13.38 0.78
C ALA A 110 -14.51 -14.67 1.21
N GLU A 111 -13.93 -15.83 0.92
CA GLU A 111 -14.47 -17.13 1.31
C GLU A 111 -14.50 -17.31 2.84
N GLU A 112 -13.49 -16.84 3.53
CA GLU A 112 -13.33 -16.96 4.98
C GLU A 112 -13.97 -15.80 5.79
N GLY A 113 -14.56 -14.82 5.11
CA GLY A 113 -15.20 -13.68 5.75
C GLY A 113 -14.24 -12.76 6.51
N ILE A 114 -13.00 -12.60 6.03
CA ILE A 114 -11.98 -11.76 6.63
C ILE A 114 -11.96 -10.41 5.92
N VAL A 115 -11.94 -9.30 6.68
CA VAL A 115 -11.80 -7.97 6.10
C VAL A 115 -10.38 -7.77 5.59
N GLN A 116 -10.24 -7.40 4.31
CA GLN A 116 -8.98 -6.97 3.70
C GLN A 116 -9.03 -5.47 3.43
N ILE A 117 -8.01 -4.73 3.89
CA ILE A 117 -7.80 -3.33 3.56
C ILE A 117 -6.37 -3.17 3.06
N SER A 118 -6.18 -3.08 1.73
CA SER A 118 -4.85 -2.88 1.18
C SER A 118 -4.40 -1.42 1.35
N PRO A 119 -3.21 -1.17 1.90
CA PRO A 119 -2.65 0.19 1.96
C PRO A 119 -2.00 0.64 0.65
N ALA A 120 -1.73 -0.27 -0.30
CA ALA A 120 -0.80 0.00 -1.40
C ALA A 120 -1.18 -0.62 -2.75
N SER A 121 -2.10 -1.58 -2.83
CA SER A 121 -2.47 -2.22 -4.09
C SER A 121 -3.35 -1.30 -4.94
N THR A 122 -2.74 -0.69 -5.95
CA THR A 122 -3.33 0.36 -6.78
C THR A 122 -4.05 -0.15 -8.02
N ASN A 123 -3.81 -1.41 -8.43
CA ASN A 123 -4.45 -1.96 -9.64
C ASN A 123 -5.99 -1.91 -9.51
N PRO A 124 -6.71 -1.35 -10.52
CA PRO A 124 -8.16 -1.25 -10.52
C PRO A 124 -8.89 -2.57 -10.29
N LYS A 125 -8.34 -3.70 -10.76
CA LYS A 125 -8.96 -5.01 -10.65
C LYS A 125 -9.26 -5.45 -9.22
N LEU A 126 -8.49 -5.01 -8.23
CA LEU A 126 -8.74 -5.36 -6.82
C LEU A 126 -10.17 -5.01 -6.39
N THR A 127 -10.72 -3.92 -6.91
CA THR A 127 -12.05 -3.42 -6.53
C THR A 127 -13.05 -3.42 -7.69
N ASP A 128 -12.63 -3.39 -8.95
CA ASP A 128 -13.50 -3.54 -10.11
C ASP A 128 -13.95 -5.01 -10.30
N GLU A 129 -13.04 -5.96 -10.05
CA GLU A 129 -13.27 -7.41 -10.05
C GLU A 129 -13.29 -7.94 -8.60
N ARG A 130 -13.90 -7.19 -7.69
CA ARG A 130 -13.88 -7.40 -6.24
C ARG A 130 -14.33 -8.79 -5.84
N ALA A 131 -13.47 -9.56 -5.15
CA ALA A 131 -13.75 -10.93 -4.74
C ALA A 131 -14.94 -11.03 -3.76
N GLY A 132 -15.14 -10.01 -2.92
CA GLY A 132 -16.23 -9.95 -1.95
C GLY A 132 -16.40 -8.55 -1.35
N PRO A 133 -17.50 -8.31 -0.61
CA PRO A 133 -17.76 -7.01 0.01
C PRO A 133 -16.78 -6.63 1.12
N ASN A 134 -15.90 -7.55 1.52
CA ASN A 134 -14.89 -7.44 2.55
C ASN A 134 -13.55 -6.87 2.06
N VAL A 135 -13.40 -6.57 0.75
CA VAL A 135 -12.15 -6.09 0.13
C VAL A 135 -12.19 -4.58 -0.04
N PHE A 136 -11.20 -3.87 0.50
CA PHE A 136 -11.06 -2.42 0.47
C PHE A 136 -9.61 -2.03 0.18
N ARG A 137 -9.38 -0.75 -0.16
CA ARG A 137 -8.05 -0.12 -0.16
C ARG A 137 -8.10 1.26 0.49
N VAL A 138 -6.96 1.75 0.97
CA VAL A 138 -6.81 3.15 1.44
C VAL A 138 -5.78 3.93 0.64
N CYS A 139 -5.33 3.40 -0.51
CA CYS A 139 -4.51 4.09 -1.52
C CYS A 139 -5.35 4.47 -2.74
N GLY A 140 -4.77 5.25 -3.65
CA GLY A 140 -5.40 5.57 -4.94
C GLY A 140 -5.38 4.38 -5.92
N ARG A 141 -5.78 4.65 -7.18
CA ARG A 141 -5.92 3.65 -8.26
C ARG A 141 -5.01 3.98 -9.43
N ASP A 142 -4.56 2.94 -10.16
CA ASP A 142 -3.68 3.10 -11.33
C ASP A 142 -4.35 3.79 -12.51
N ASP A 143 -5.67 3.70 -12.66
CA ASP A 143 -6.40 4.44 -13.69
C ASP A 143 -6.36 5.96 -13.44
N GLN A 144 -6.47 6.41 -12.19
CA GLN A 144 -6.27 7.82 -11.79
C GLN A 144 -4.80 8.23 -11.95
N GLN A 145 -3.88 7.37 -11.55
CA GLN A 145 -2.44 7.60 -11.67
C GLN A 145 -2.02 7.70 -13.13
N GLY A 146 -2.51 6.79 -13.97
CA GLY A 146 -2.28 6.76 -15.42
C GLY A 146 -2.86 7.98 -16.12
N GLU A 147 -4.03 8.48 -15.71
CA GLU A 147 -4.60 9.73 -16.22
C GLU A 147 -3.68 10.92 -15.97
N VAL A 148 -3.19 11.06 -14.75
CA VAL A 148 -2.26 12.14 -14.36
C VAL A 148 -0.94 12.00 -15.12
N ALA A 149 -0.34 10.81 -15.16
CA ALA A 149 0.93 10.57 -15.83
C ALA A 149 0.81 10.73 -17.35
N GLY A 150 -0.18 10.11 -17.97
CA GLY A 150 -0.41 10.18 -19.42
C GLY A 150 -0.72 11.59 -19.91
N GLY A 151 -1.57 12.33 -19.18
CA GLY A 151 -1.88 13.72 -19.48
C GLY A 151 -0.67 14.65 -19.39
N PHE A 152 0.12 14.49 -18.32
CA PHE A 152 1.38 15.22 -18.14
C PHE A 152 2.37 14.93 -19.26
N MET A 153 2.56 13.65 -19.60
CA MET A 153 3.49 13.26 -20.68
C MET A 153 3.05 13.83 -22.02
N ALA A 154 1.76 13.77 -22.36
CA ALA A 154 1.23 14.33 -23.59
C ALA A 154 1.41 15.86 -23.69
N SER A 155 1.24 16.55 -22.57
CA SER A 155 1.43 18.02 -22.51
C SER A 155 2.91 18.41 -22.60
N LYS A 156 3.77 17.78 -21.79
CA LYS A 156 5.16 18.22 -21.61
C LYS A 156 6.12 17.66 -22.69
N TYR A 157 5.80 16.51 -23.24
CA TYR A 157 6.69 15.78 -24.15
C TYR A 157 6.08 15.58 -25.54
N ALA A 158 5.22 16.49 -26.00
CA ALA A 158 4.69 16.50 -27.35
C ALA A 158 5.83 16.44 -28.38
N GLY A 159 5.73 15.54 -29.38
CA GLY A 159 6.76 15.34 -30.39
C GLY A 159 8.01 14.57 -29.95
N LYS A 160 8.08 14.13 -28.70
CA LYS A 160 9.16 13.31 -28.16
C LYS A 160 8.92 11.83 -28.39
N LYS A 161 10.00 11.05 -28.45
CA LYS A 161 9.96 9.59 -28.55
C LYS A 161 9.82 8.97 -27.18
N ILE A 162 8.71 8.26 -26.97
CA ILE A 162 8.32 7.72 -25.68
C ILE A 162 8.47 6.20 -25.67
N ALA A 163 9.14 5.66 -24.65
CA ALA A 163 9.07 4.24 -24.31
C ALA A 163 8.13 4.05 -23.13
N ILE A 164 7.23 3.08 -23.22
CA ILE A 164 6.45 2.55 -22.12
C ILE A 164 6.98 1.17 -21.79
N LEU A 165 7.46 0.98 -20.58
CA LEU A 165 8.09 -0.26 -20.12
C LEU A 165 7.27 -0.84 -18.96
N HIS A 166 7.26 -2.18 -18.81
CA HIS A 166 6.57 -2.81 -17.69
C HIS A 166 7.21 -4.15 -17.27
N ASP A 167 7.08 -4.50 -15.99
CA ASP A 167 7.65 -5.67 -15.35
C ASP A 167 6.80 -6.96 -15.49
N LYS A 168 5.73 -6.94 -16.27
CA LYS A 168 4.73 -8.02 -16.45
C LYS A 168 3.85 -8.31 -15.23
N THR A 169 4.10 -7.70 -14.07
CA THR A 169 3.25 -7.89 -12.89
C THR A 169 1.87 -7.26 -13.06
N ALA A 170 0.92 -7.65 -12.21
CA ALA A 170 -0.41 -7.04 -12.21
C ALA A 170 -0.33 -5.52 -11.97
N TYR A 171 0.56 -5.07 -11.07
CA TYR A 171 0.81 -3.66 -10.83
C TYR A 171 1.48 -2.99 -12.03
N GLY A 172 2.72 -3.36 -12.33
CA GLY A 172 3.52 -2.60 -13.29
C GLY A 172 2.97 -2.60 -14.70
N LYS A 173 2.43 -3.75 -15.17
CA LYS A 173 1.75 -3.81 -16.47
C LYS A 173 0.44 -3.00 -16.44
N GLY A 174 -0.35 -3.13 -15.38
CA GLY A 174 -1.61 -2.40 -15.23
C GLY A 174 -1.40 -0.89 -15.29
N LEU A 175 -0.44 -0.37 -14.51
CA LEU A 175 -0.09 1.05 -14.48
C LEU A 175 0.45 1.55 -15.83
N ALA A 176 1.31 0.77 -16.50
CA ALA A 176 1.84 1.11 -17.82
C ALA A 176 0.72 1.17 -18.87
N ASP A 177 -0.21 0.22 -18.84
CA ASP A 177 -1.36 0.19 -19.75
C ASP A 177 -2.29 1.40 -19.53
N GLU A 178 -2.61 1.76 -18.31
CA GLU A 178 -3.43 2.93 -17.98
C GLU A 178 -2.72 4.24 -18.40
N THR A 179 -1.43 4.38 -18.11
CA THR A 179 -0.65 5.55 -18.54
C THR A 179 -0.61 5.68 -20.06
N ARG A 180 -0.35 4.59 -20.76
CA ARG A 180 -0.37 4.52 -22.22
C ARG A 180 -1.74 4.91 -22.79
N LYS A 181 -2.80 4.39 -22.23
CA LYS A 181 -4.20 4.65 -22.64
C LYS A 181 -4.52 6.15 -22.57
N TYR A 182 -4.20 6.80 -21.44
CA TYR A 182 -4.49 8.22 -21.26
C TYR A 182 -3.54 9.11 -22.06
N MET A 183 -2.26 8.75 -22.20
CA MET A 183 -1.31 9.42 -23.06
C MET A 183 -1.78 9.39 -24.54
N ASN A 184 -2.22 8.23 -25.00
CA ASN A 184 -2.74 8.06 -26.37
C ASN A 184 -4.05 8.82 -26.59
N LYS A 185 -4.95 8.85 -25.59
CA LYS A 185 -6.18 9.64 -25.62
C LYS A 185 -5.89 11.14 -25.74
N ALA A 186 -4.79 11.60 -25.14
CA ALA A 186 -4.33 12.99 -25.21
C ALA A 186 -3.48 13.31 -26.47
N GLY A 187 -3.36 12.35 -27.41
CA GLY A 187 -2.74 12.57 -28.72
C GLY A 187 -1.24 12.23 -28.82
N LEU A 188 -0.59 11.78 -27.75
CA LEU A 188 0.80 11.34 -27.76
C LEU A 188 0.86 9.81 -27.85
N LYS A 189 1.60 9.29 -28.85
CA LYS A 189 1.80 7.85 -29.04
C LYS A 189 3.18 7.43 -28.56
N GLU A 190 3.26 6.23 -28.00
CA GLU A 190 4.53 5.58 -27.70
C GLU A 190 5.28 5.17 -28.97
N THR A 191 6.60 5.33 -28.94
CA THR A 191 7.52 4.80 -29.95
C THR A 191 7.83 3.32 -29.65
N MET A 192 7.79 2.94 -28.37
CA MET A 192 8.16 1.61 -27.91
C MET A 192 7.26 1.21 -26.73
N TYR A 193 6.75 -0.03 -26.76
CA TYR A 193 6.07 -0.68 -25.65
C TYR A 193 6.72 -2.03 -25.39
N GLU A 194 7.42 -2.18 -24.27
CA GLU A 194 8.27 -3.35 -24.02
C GLU A 194 8.11 -3.86 -22.59
N ALA A 195 8.20 -5.17 -22.47
CA ALA A 195 8.25 -5.84 -21.18
C ALA A 195 9.69 -6.14 -20.77
N TYR A 196 9.95 -6.07 -19.48
CA TYR A 196 11.16 -6.60 -18.86
C TYR A 196 10.81 -7.64 -17.80
N THR A 197 11.78 -8.38 -17.32
CA THR A 197 11.57 -9.39 -16.28
C THR A 197 12.00 -8.81 -14.93
N ALA A 198 11.09 -8.82 -13.95
CA ALA A 198 11.40 -8.43 -12.58
C ALA A 198 12.45 -9.37 -11.97
N GLY A 199 13.33 -8.80 -11.13
CA GLY A 199 14.38 -9.55 -10.42
C GLY A 199 15.69 -9.72 -11.19
N GLU A 200 15.74 -9.39 -12.48
CA GLU A 200 17.00 -9.35 -13.24
C GLU A 200 17.88 -8.21 -12.73
N LYS A 201 19.19 -8.35 -12.96
CA LYS A 201 20.20 -7.35 -12.58
C LYS A 201 20.75 -6.60 -13.78
N ASP A 202 20.54 -7.12 -14.98
CA ASP A 202 21.02 -6.56 -16.23
C ASP A 202 19.88 -6.29 -17.22
N TYR A 203 19.72 -5.02 -17.55
CA TYR A 203 18.76 -4.50 -18.52
C TYR A 203 19.48 -3.85 -19.73
N THR A 204 20.75 -4.12 -19.92
CA THR A 204 21.59 -3.52 -20.97
C THR A 204 20.99 -3.71 -22.36
N ALA A 205 20.42 -4.88 -22.66
CA ALA A 205 19.79 -5.14 -23.95
C ALA A 205 18.57 -4.23 -24.17
N LEU A 206 17.70 -4.06 -23.16
CA LEU A 206 16.55 -3.15 -23.21
C LEU A 206 17.00 -1.70 -23.39
N VAL A 207 17.99 -1.28 -22.60
CA VAL A 207 18.56 0.09 -22.66
C VAL A 207 19.21 0.35 -24.04
N SER A 208 19.94 -0.62 -24.59
CA SER A 208 20.52 -0.50 -25.94
C SER A 208 19.45 -0.34 -27.02
N LYS A 209 18.33 -1.08 -26.92
CA LYS A 209 17.19 -0.93 -27.82
C LYS A 209 16.56 0.47 -27.72
N MET A 210 16.41 0.99 -26.49
CA MET A 210 15.92 2.36 -26.25
C MET A 210 16.88 3.41 -26.86
N LYS A 211 18.19 3.20 -26.71
CA LYS A 211 19.22 4.09 -27.28
C LYS A 211 19.15 4.10 -28.80
N GLN A 212 19.05 2.93 -29.45
CA GLN A 212 18.91 2.81 -30.90
C GLN A 212 17.63 3.49 -31.41
N ALA A 213 16.52 3.39 -30.66
CA ALA A 213 15.28 4.07 -30.98
C ALA A 213 15.31 5.58 -30.67
N ALA A 214 16.40 6.09 -30.07
CA ALA A 214 16.58 7.47 -29.63
C ALA A 214 15.44 7.94 -28.71
N ILE A 215 15.11 7.16 -27.68
CA ILE A 215 14.04 7.45 -26.73
C ILE A 215 14.37 8.68 -25.87
N ASP A 216 13.50 9.66 -25.87
CA ASP A 216 13.61 10.88 -25.06
C ASP A 216 13.08 10.70 -23.64
N VAL A 217 11.99 9.92 -23.49
CA VAL A 217 11.29 9.69 -22.22
C VAL A 217 10.96 8.21 -22.07
N ALA A 218 11.26 7.63 -20.92
CA ALA A 218 10.89 6.27 -20.55
C ALA A 218 9.93 6.30 -19.36
N TYR A 219 8.72 5.80 -19.54
CA TYR A 219 7.82 5.49 -18.46
C TYR A 219 8.01 4.05 -18.02
N VAL A 220 8.23 3.81 -16.74
CA VAL A 220 8.46 2.48 -16.17
C VAL A 220 7.30 2.12 -15.25
N GLY A 221 6.44 1.20 -15.68
CA GLY A 221 5.48 0.52 -14.80
C GLY A 221 6.17 -0.65 -14.11
N GLY A 222 6.44 -0.49 -12.82
CA GLY A 222 7.18 -1.47 -12.02
C GLY A 222 7.72 -0.86 -10.74
N TYR A 223 8.59 -1.61 -10.06
CA TYR A 223 9.09 -1.24 -8.75
C TYR A 223 10.45 -0.54 -8.81
N HIS A 224 10.83 0.03 -7.67
CA HIS A 224 12.00 0.89 -7.50
C HIS A 224 13.33 0.23 -7.86
N THR A 225 13.50 -1.07 -7.57
CA THR A 225 14.76 -1.78 -7.82
C THR A 225 15.08 -1.83 -9.31
N GLU A 226 14.13 -2.30 -10.13
CA GLU A 226 14.31 -2.42 -11.57
C GLU A 226 14.35 -1.05 -12.25
N ALA A 227 13.45 -0.14 -11.87
CA ALA A 227 13.47 1.24 -12.38
C ALA A 227 14.81 1.91 -12.09
N GLY A 228 15.36 1.68 -10.89
CA GLY A 228 16.68 2.17 -10.50
C GLY A 228 17.84 1.57 -11.33
N LEU A 229 17.80 0.26 -11.58
CA LEU A 229 18.80 -0.40 -12.44
C LEU A 229 18.73 0.09 -13.89
N ILE A 230 17.51 0.24 -14.42
CA ILE A 230 17.27 0.74 -15.79
C ILE A 230 17.84 2.15 -15.92
N VAL A 231 17.54 3.08 -14.99
CA VAL A 231 18.03 4.45 -15.09
C VAL A 231 19.56 4.52 -14.97
N ARG A 232 20.18 3.72 -14.10
CA ARG A 232 21.64 3.63 -14.01
C ARG A 232 22.24 3.19 -15.34
N GLN A 233 21.77 2.09 -15.91
CA GLN A 233 22.27 1.56 -17.17
C GLN A 233 22.01 2.51 -18.35
N MET A 234 20.92 3.30 -18.32
CA MET A 234 20.74 4.39 -19.26
C MET A 234 21.86 5.43 -19.15
N ARG A 235 22.21 5.86 -17.93
CA ARG A 235 23.28 6.84 -17.70
C ARG A 235 24.64 6.28 -18.06
N ASP A 236 24.92 5.01 -17.74
CA ASP A 236 26.17 4.31 -18.10
C ASP A 236 26.37 4.25 -19.63
N GLN A 237 25.28 4.15 -20.40
CA GLN A 237 25.30 4.22 -21.87
C GLN A 237 25.26 5.65 -22.44
N GLY A 238 25.37 6.68 -21.58
CA GLY A 238 25.38 8.09 -21.96
C GLY A 238 24.01 8.65 -22.37
N MET A 239 22.91 7.96 -22.06
CA MET A 239 21.55 8.43 -22.37
C MET A 239 21.13 9.52 -21.37
N LYS A 240 20.47 10.57 -21.90
CA LYS A 240 19.84 11.65 -21.10
C LYS A 240 18.33 11.47 -21.00
N THR A 241 17.81 10.32 -21.36
CA THR A 241 16.39 9.97 -21.34
C THR A 241 15.76 10.29 -19.97
N GLN A 242 14.64 11.00 -19.98
CA GLN A 242 13.88 11.27 -18.76
C GLN A 242 13.23 9.98 -18.27
N LEU A 243 13.47 9.58 -17.01
CA LEU A 243 12.70 8.51 -16.38
C LEU A 243 11.47 9.07 -15.69
N ILE A 244 10.34 8.44 -15.93
CA ILE A 244 9.06 8.66 -15.24
C ILE A 244 8.55 7.31 -14.75
N SER A 245 7.97 7.26 -13.55
CA SER A 245 7.37 6.04 -13.01
C SER A 245 6.19 6.36 -12.10
N GLY A 246 5.66 5.34 -11.44
CA GLY A 246 4.58 5.45 -10.48
C GLY A 246 5.02 5.56 -9.03
N ASP A 247 4.08 5.28 -8.18
CA ASP A 247 4.14 5.38 -6.72
C ASP A 247 5.11 4.38 -6.05
N ALA A 248 5.56 3.35 -6.76
CA ALA A 248 6.54 2.40 -6.23
C ALA A 248 7.99 2.93 -6.18
N LEU A 249 8.22 4.23 -6.41
CA LEU A 249 9.51 4.87 -6.18
C LEU A 249 9.57 5.66 -4.84
N VAL A 250 8.55 5.59 -3.99
CA VAL A 250 8.47 6.32 -2.72
C VAL A 250 9.22 5.62 -1.58
N THR A 251 10.46 5.29 -1.82
CA THR A 251 11.37 4.68 -0.84
C THR A 251 12.80 5.18 -1.04
N GLN A 252 13.51 5.44 0.05
CA GLN A 252 14.94 5.80 0.03
C GLN A 252 15.80 4.75 -0.67
N GLU A 253 15.37 3.50 -0.72
CA GLU A 253 16.08 2.45 -1.44
C GLU A 253 16.21 2.75 -2.93
N TYR A 254 15.24 3.44 -3.55
CA TYR A 254 15.39 3.92 -4.93
C TYR A 254 16.67 4.76 -5.11
N TRP A 255 16.89 5.73 -4.20
CA TRP A 255 18.11 6.55 -4.25
C TRP A 255 19.37 5.76 -3.92
N GLN A 256 19.30 4.79 -3.01
CA GLN A 256 20.43 3.91 -2.71
C GLN A 256 20.85 3.07 -3.92
N VAL A 257 19.87 2.62 -4.71
CA VAL A 257 20.12 1.89 -5.96
C VAL A 257 20.68 2.81 -7.05
N THR A 258 20.12 4.00 -7.20
CA THR A 258 20.44 4.88 -8.34
C THR A 258 21.61 5.83 -8.10
N GLY A 259 21.78 6.33 -6.88
CA GLY A 259 22.64 7.47 -6.61
C GLY A 259 22.32 8.64 -7.54
N LYS A 260 23.35 9.32 -8.04
CA LYS A 260 23.20 10.45 -8.98
C LYS A 260 22.51 10.12 -10.30
N ALA A 261 22.46 8.85 -10.70
CA ALA A 261 21.77 8.45 -11.92
C ALA A 261 20.24 8.66 -11.82
N GLY A 262 19.69 8.62 -10.60
CA GLY A 262 18.28 8.86 -10.32
C GLY A 262 17.88 10.34 -10.23
N GLU A 263 18.84 11.27 -10.32
CA GLU A 263 18.56 12.71 -10.28
C GLU A 263 17.58 13.11 -11.38
N GLY A 264 16.54 13.87 -11.03
CA GLY A 264 15.52 14.31 -11.97
C GLY A 264 14.49 13.23 -12.35
N THR A 265 14.52 12.04 -11.74
CA THR A 265 13.45 11.06 -11.95
C THR A 265 12.13 11.61 -11.46
N LEU A 266 11.11 11.51 -12.32
CA LEU A 266 9.74 11.90 -11.98
C LEU A 266 8.94 10.67 -11.58
N MET A 267 8.03 10.86 -10.62
CA MET A 267 7.09 9.81 -10.22
C MET A 267 5.74 10.41 -9.81
N THR A 268 4.69 9.63 -9.93
CA THR A 268 3.38 9.99 -9.40
C THR A 268 3.17 9.36 -8.02
N PHE A 269 2.65 10.14 -7.08
CA PHE A 269 2.22 9.67 -5.77
C PHE A 269 1.05 10.53 -5.28
N SER A 270 0.27 10.04 -4.33
CA SER A 270 -0.72 10.86 -3.63
C SER A 270 -0.05 12.03 -2.89
N PRO A 271 -0.77 13.09 -2.54
CA PRO A 271 -0.23 14.15 -1.69
C PRO A 271 0.44 13.56 -0.46
N ASP A 272 1.65 14.05 -0.15
CA ASP A 272 2.49 13.50 0.92
C ASP A 272 1.76 13.47 2.27
N PRO A 273 1.41 12.30 2.80
CA PRO A 273 0.62 12.18 4.02
C PRO A 273 1.36 12.73 5.25
N ARG A 274 2.70 12.84 5.21
CA ARG A 274 3.51 13.46 6.27
C ARG A 274 3.22 14.96 6.42
N LYS A 275 2.72 15.61 5.36
CA LYS A 275 2.32 17.02 5.34
C LYS A 275 0.86 17.24 5.76
N ASN A 276 0.09 16.17 5.94
CA ASN A 276 -1.29 16.28 6.40
C ASN A 276 -1.33 16.67 7.89
N PRO A 277 -2.07 17.72 8.27
CA PRO A 277 -2.21 18.10 9.67
C PRO A 277 -2.69 16.97 10.60
N ALA A 278 -3.55 16.07 10.09
CA ALA A 278 -4.05 14.92 10.83
C ALA A 278 -2.96 13.90 11.18
N ALA A 279 -1.84 13.89 10.47
CA ALA A 279 -0.71 12.99 10.71
C ALA A 279 0.36 13.58 11.65
N LYS A 280 0.30 14.86 11.99
CA LYS A 280 1.38 15.61 12.67
C LYS A 280 1.96 14.87 13.88
N ASP A 281 1.10 14.43 14.79
CA ASP A 281 1.55 13.79 16.04
C ASP A 281 2.12 12.39 15.78
N ILE A 282 1.56 11.66 14.83
CA ILE A 282 2.04 10.32 14.47
C ILE A 282 3.38 10.41 13.74
N VAL A 283 3.56 11.38 12.85
CA VAL A 283 4.86 11.68 12.21
C VAL A 283 5.91 12.00 13.26
N ALA A 284 5.58 12.82 14.26
CA ALA A 284 6.48 13.13 15.37
C ALA A 284 6.87 11.87 16.18
N LYS A 285 5.91 10.96 16.45
CA LYS A 285 6.19 9.68 17.11
C LYS A 285 7.17 8.80 16.34
N PHE A 286 6.98 8.69 15.00
CA PHE A 286 7.91 7.93 14.16
C PHE A 286 9.30 8.54 14.17
N ARG A 287 9.41 9.86 14.00
CA ARG A 287 10.70 10.57 13.99
C ARG A 287 11.44 10.48 15.32
N ALA A 288 10.70 10.47 16.45
CA ALA A 288 11.30 10.22 17.76
C ALA A 288 11.93 8.82 17.88
N LYS A 289 11.43 7.85 17.11
CA LYS A 289 12.02 6.50 16.97
C LYS A 289 13.08 6.42 15.86
N LYS A 290 13.48 7.55 15.26
CA LYS A 290 14.39 7.63 14.10
C LYS A 290 13.87 6.90 12.86
N ILE A 291 12.56 6.82 12.70
CA ILE A 291 11.89 6.28 11.51
C ILE A 291 11.27 7.46 10.76
N GLU A 292 11.67 7.69 9.51
CA GLU A 292 10.94 8.60 8.64
C GLU A 292 9.74 7.84 8.07
N PRO A 293 8.48 8.28 8.32
CA PRO A 293 7.30 7.57 7.86
C PRO A 293 6.98 7.89 6.39
N GLU A 294 7.92 7.53 5.50
CA GLU A 294 7.78 7.68 4.06
C GLU A 294 6.85 6.65 3.44
N GLY A 295 6.47 6.89 2.20
CA GLY A 295 5.72 5.95 1.38
C GLY A 295 4.42 5.48 2.04
N TYR A 296 4.34 4.19 2.31
CA TYR A 296 3.12 3.52 2.75
C TYR A 296 3.00 3.31 4.26
N VAL A 297 3.92 3.85 5.06
CA VAL A 297 3.87 3.76 6.54
C VAL A 297 2.53 4.29 7.06
N LEU A 298 2.16 5.52 6.67
CA LEU A 298 0.92 6.15 7.14
C LEU A 298 -0.34 5.56 6.48
N TYR A 299 -0.23 4.98 5.30
CA TYR A 299 -1.34 4.25 4.67
C TYR A 299 -1.67 2.97 5.42
N THR A 300 -0.66 2.21 5.84
CA THR A 300 -0.88 1.00 6.65
C THR A 300 -1.45 1.35 8.02
N TYR A 301 -0.94 2.42 8.64
CA TYR A 301 -1.51 2.96 9.88
C TYR A 301 -3.00 3.30 9.69
N ALA A 302 -3.36 4.01 8.60
CA ALA A 302 -4.73 4.42 8.30
C ALA A 302 -5.67 3.25 8.01
N ALA A 303 -5.19 2.18 7.37
CA ALA A 303 -5.97 0.97 7.11
C ALA A 303 -6.45 0.33 8.43
N ILE A 304 -5.54 0.21 9.40
CA ILE A 304 -5.85 -0.33 10.73
C ILE A 304 -6.73 0.65 11.51
N GLN A 305 -6.48 1.94 11.38
CA GLN A 305 -7.26 3.00 12.02
C GLN A 305 -8.73 3.02 11.54
N ALA A 306 -8.94 2.87 10.23
CA ALA A 306 -10.28 2.81 9.63
C ALA A 306 -11.03 1.55 10.11
N TRP A 307 -10.36 0.39 10.09
CA TRP A 307 -10.95 -0.85 10.60
C TRP A 307 -11.31 -0.74 12.09
N ALA A 308 -10.43 -0.20 12.93
CA ALA A 308 -10.68 -0.05 14.35
C ALA A 308 -11.89 0.87 14.65
N GLN A 309 -12.03 1.97 13.87
CA GLN A 309 -13.20 2.84 13.96
C GLN A 309 -14.50 2.10 13.54
N ALA A 310 -14.44 1.34 12.45
CA ALA A 310 -15.57 0.55 11.96
C ALA A 310 -16.00 -0.53 12.97
N ALA A 311 -15.05 -1.29 13.53
CA ALA A 311 -15.32 -2.31 14.53
C ALA A 311 -15.81 -1.70 15.86
N GLY A 312 -15.28 -0.54 16.24
CA GLY A 312 -15.77 0.23 17.40
C GLY A 312 -17.22 0.68 17.25
N ALA A 313 -17.57 1.22 16.07
CA ALA A 313 -18.94 1.63 15.75
C ALA A 313 -19.90 0.44 15.68
N ALA A 314 -19.46 -0.68 15.11
CA ALA A 314 -20.21 -1.94 15.06
C ALA A 314 -20.33 -2.62 16.43
N LYS A 315 -19.56 -2.22 17.43
CA LYS A 315 -19.42 -2.86 18.76
C LYS A 315 -19.05 -4.35 18.69
N THR A 316 -18.39 -4.76 17.63
CA THR A 316 -17.96 -6.15 17.37
C THR A 316 -16.89 -6.18 16.30
N GLU A 317 -16.10 -7.25 16.28
CA GLU A 317 -15.17 -7.59 15.21
C GLU A 317 -15.76 -8.50 14.12
N ALA A 318 -17.02 -8.87 14.20
CA ALA A 318 -17.72 -9.69 13.20
C ALA A 318 -17.71 -9.00 11.84
N ALA A 319 -17.19 -9.69 10.84
CA ALA A 319 -16.87 -9.09 9.53
C ALA A 319 -18.08 -8.45 8.85
N ASP A 320 -19.25 -9.08 8.88
CA ASP A 320 -20.48 -8.55 8.28
C ASP A 320 -20.88 -7.18 8.86
N LYS A 321 -20.74 -7.01 10.16
CA LYS A 321 -21.04 -5.75 10.86
C LYS A 321 -19.97 -4.69 10.60
N VAL A 322 -18.70 -5.10 10.60
CA VAL A 322 -17.58 -4.19 10.29
C VAL A 322 -17.66 -3.71 8.83
N ILE A 323 -17.96 -4.59 7.87
CA ILE A 323 -18.18 -4.25 6.46
C ILE A 323 -19.31 -3.23 6.29
N ASN A 324 -20.42 -3.39 7.01
CA ASN A 324 -21.52 -2.42 6.98
C ASN A 324 -21.07 -1.04 7.48
N SER A 325 -20.25 -1.00 8.53
CA SER A 325 -19.67 0.25 9.04
C SER A 325 -18.66 0.85 8.05
N LEU A 326 -17.79 0.02 7.44
CA LEU A 326 -16.83 0.47 6.41
C LEU A 326 -17.53 1.11 5.21
N ASN A 327 -18.68 0.56 4.78
CA ASN A 327 -19.43 1.06 3.64
C ASN A 327 -20.27 2.32 3.94
N SER A 328 -20.54 2.63 5.20
CA SER A 328 -21.49 3.71 5.58
C SER A 328 -20.86 4.91 6.29
N MET A 329 -19.68 4.73 6.90
CA MET A 329 -19.06 5.76 7.74
C MET A 329 -18.09 6.67 6.97
N GLU A 330 -17.83 7.85 7.55
CA GLU A 330 -16.67 8.66 7.26
C GLU A 330 -15.60 8.38 8.31
N PHE A 331 -14.38 8.16 7.86
CA PHE A 331 -13.23 7.84 8.71
C PHE A 331 -12.34 9.07 8.89
N SER A 332 -11.92 9.31 10.12
CA SER A 332 -10.91 10.33 10.46
C SER A 332 -9.59 9.63 10.75
N THR A 333 -8.65 9.74 9.84
CA THR A 333 -7.37 9.02 9.91
C THR A 333 -6.17 9.95 9.73
N VAL A 334 -4.97 9.40 9.82
CA VAL A 334 -3.73 10.14 9.49
C VAL A 334 -3.67 10.59 8.02
N LEU A 335 -4.48 10.01 7.13
CA LEU A 335 -4.64 10.50 5.75
C LEU A 335 -5.66 11.64 5.62
N GLY A 336 -6.26 12.06 6.73
CA GLY A 336 -7.40 12.96 6.76
C GLY A 336 -8.73 12.22 6.79
N LYS A 337 -9.80 12.91 6.37
CA LYS A 337 -11.14 12.32 6.29
C LYS A 337 -11.36 11.67 4.93
N PHE A 338 -11.94 10.47 4.93
CA PHE A 338 -12.37 9.80 3.70
C PHE A 338 -13.56 8.87 3.95
N LYS A 339 -14.21 8.47 2.87
CA LYS A 339 -15.25 7.43 2.81
C LYS A 339 -14.86 6.41 1.75
N PHE A 340 -15.28 5.17 1.94
CA PHE A 340 -15.23 4.18 0.88
C PHE A 340 -16.44 4.32 -0.05
N ASP A 341 -16.23 4.13 -1.33
CA ASP A 341 -17.29 4.00 -2.30
C ASP A 341 -17.88 2.57 -2.32
N LYS A 342 -18.83 2.32 -3.22
CA LYS A 342 -19.48 0.99 -3.36
C LYS A 342 -18.53 -0.12 -3.77
N LYS A 343 -17.36 0.21 -4.33
CA LYS A 343 -16.33 -0.73 -4.74
C LYS A 343 -15.31 -1.00 -3.62
N GLY A 344 -15.29 -0.18 -2.58
CA GLY A 344 -14.29 -0.23 -1.51
C GLY A 344 -13.06 0.65 -1.77
N ASP A 345 -13.16 1.60 -2.70
CA ASP A 345 -12.14 2.59 -2.98
C ASP A 345 -12.35 3.86 -2.14
N PRO A 346 -11.29 4.52 -1.62
CA PRO A 346 -11.41 5.74 -0.84
C PRO A 346 -11.53 6.98 -1.75
N ASN A 347 -12.26 8.00 -1.31
CA ASN A 347 -12.31 9.30 -1.96
C ASN A 347 -11.12 10.18 -1.55
N LEU A 348 -9.89 9.78 -1.91
CA LEU A 348 -8.67 10.51 -1.62
C LEU A 348 -8.37 11.61 -2.66
N PRO A 349 -7.53 12.60 -2.29
CA PRO A 349 -7.04 13.60 -3.25
C PRO A 349 -6.31 12.94 -4.44
N PRO A 350 -6.35 13.57 -5.63
CA PRO A 350 -5.73 13.01 -6.83
C PRO A 350 -4.20 12.95 -6.71
N TYR A 351 -3.59 12.07 -7.49
CA TYR A 351 -2.15 11.94 -7.61
C TYR A 351 -1.47 13.24 -8.00
N LYS A 352 -0.22 13.40 -7.56
CA LYS A 352 0.67 14.53 -7.85
C LYS A 352 1.98 14.01 -8.42
N PHE A 353 2.68 14.87 -9.13
CA PHE A 353 4.05 14.58 -9.53
C PHE A 353 5.05 14.95 -8.43
N TYR A 354 6.07 14.11 -8.34
CA TYR A 354 7.24 14.30 -7.48
C TYR A 354 8.50 14.16 -8.32
N GLU A 355 9.57 14.80 -7.87
CA GLU A 355 10.90 14.70 -8.48
C GLU A 355 11.91 14.25 -7.42
N TRP A 356 12.74 13.28 -7.79
CA TRP A 356 13.90 12.89 -7.01
C TRP A 356 15.04 13.86 -7.25
N LYS A 357 15.54 14.50 -6.17
CA LYS A 357 16.61 15.48 -6.21
C LYS A 357 17.44 15.42 -4.95
N ALA A 358 18.77 15.32 -5.11
CA ALA A 358 19.74 15.29 -4.01
C ALA A 358 19.35 14.30 -2.88
N GLY A 359 18.89 13.10 -3.25
CA GLY A 359 18.53 12.04 -2.30
C GLY A 359 17.19 12.16 -1.63
N LYS A 360 16.34 13.07 -2.08
CA LYS A 360 14.99 13.29 -1.57
C LYS A 360 14.01 13.38 -2.73
N TYR A 361 12.75 13.15 -2.45
CA TYR A 361 11.68 13.43 -3.41
C TYR A 361 10.75 14.48 -2.83
N ASP A 362 10.41 15.45 -3.65
CA ASP A 362 9.44 16.50 -3.31
C ASP A 362 8.41 16.65 -4.42
N GLN A 363 7.21 17.07 -4.02
CA GLN A 363 6.13 17.38 -4.94
C GLN A 363 6.52 18.56 -5.82
N ILE A 364 6.32 18.42 -7.12
CA ILE A 364 6.47 19.48 -8.10
C ILE A 364 5.08 20.02 -8.49
N ASN A 365 5.04 21.30 -8.88
CA ASN A 365 3.80 21.97 -9.31
C ASN A 365 3.44 21.64 -10.75
#